data_86656a0d931e2a69f2ed7614d6d496d4
#
_entry.id   86656a0d931e2a69f2ed7614d6d496d4
#
_cell.length_a   1.000
_cell.length_b   1.000
_cell.length_c   1.000
_cell.angle_alpha   90.00
_cell.angle_beta   90.00
_cell.angle_gamma   90.00
#
_symmetry.space_group_name_H-M   'P 1'
#
loop_
_entity.id
_entity.type
_entity.pdbx_description
1 polymer ?
#
loop_
_entity_poly.entity_id
_entity_poly.type
_entity_poly.pdbx_seq_one_letter_code
_entity_poly.pdbx_strand_id
1 'polypeptide(L)'
;MKAPQAHKGTGENDIAPAVLAIGRPLFPQALIGALRRVAGVGHCMVFTFEGERSARCLLDIGNIPSGPDLGAAYSEHFHLADPNRDTIFRERASAPSIVLPTFARCMYSTRYAKIFFEEAEIVDKFATAIWAERACFYVNFYRTVAQGRFSSEQVERLNGIAPAIGATVARHFQAVNPPDDDPYRKLELLFSTSDPLTRLTHRERQVSLRILSGFNSEAISMDLGISLQSTFTYRKRAYAKLGISSQNELFAIVLRLLASPHRLN
;
A
#
# COMPACT_ATOMS: atom_id res chain seq x y z
N MET A 1 0.48 -55.63 8.17
CA MET A 1 1.04 -54.33 7.72
C MET A 1 -0.10 -53.53 7.09
N LYS A 2 -0.64 -52.50 7.79
CA LYS A 2 -1.62 -51.58 7.22
C LYS A 2 -0.87 -50.49 6.48
N ALA A 3 -1.20 -50.28 5.21
CA ALA A 3 -0.69 -49.15 4.42
C ALA A 3 -1.09 -47.81 5.06
N PRO A 4 -0.23 -46.81 5.03
CA PRO A 4 -0.58 -45.49 5.56
C PRO A 4 -1.69 -44.88 4.68
N GLN A 5 -2.79 -44.48 5.34
CA GLN A 5 -3.84 -43.70 4.70
C GLN A 5 -3.25 -42.35 4.29
N ALA A 6 -3.23 -42.09 2.96
CA ALA A 6 -2.89 -40.80 2.43
C ALA A 6 -3.88 -39.74 2.95
N HIS A 7 -3.39 -38.75 3.65
CA HIS A 7 -4.16 -37.57 4.03
C HIS A 7 -4.70 -36.86 2.77
N LYS A 8 -5.96 -37.11 2.45
CA LYS A 8 -6.75 -36.29 1.52
C LYS A 8 -7.12 -34.98 2.25
N GLY A 9 -6.24 -34.02 2.29
CA GLY A 9 -6.49 -32.75 2.97
C GLY A 9 -5.66 -31.55 2.48
N THR A 10 -4.79 -31.77 1.47
CA THR A 10 -3.77 -30.77 1.11
C THR A 10 -4.14 -29.84 -0.07
N GLY A 11 -5.25 -30.05 -0.74
CA GLY A 11 -5.60 -29.25 -1.92
C GLY A 11 -6.47 -28.01 -1.66
N GLU A 12 -7.27 -28.02 -0.60
CA GLU A 12 -8.27 -26.96 -0.36
C GLU A 12 -7.69 -25.70 0.28
N ASN A 13 -6.60 -25.83 1.05
CA ASN A 13 -5.95 -24.68 1.73
C ASN A 13 -4.63 -24.28 1.09
N ASP A 14 -4.39 -24.65 -0.16
CA ASP A 14 -3.12 -24.43 -0.83
C ASP A 14 -3.00 -23.00 -1.35
N ILE A 15 -2.14 -22.20 -0.69
CA ILE A 15 -1.75 -20.86 -1.10
C ILE A 15 -0.39 -20.84 -1.82
N ALA A 16 0.26 -21.98 -2.00
CA ALA A 16 1.58 -22.07 -2.61
C ALA A 16 1.68 -21.37 -3.98
N PRO A 17 0.68 -21.43 -4.88
CA PRO A 17 0.73 -20.68 -6.14
C PRO A 17 0.89 -19.17 -5.95
N ALA A 18 0.23 -18.59 -4.93
CA ALA A 18 0.38 -17.16 -4.62
C ALA A 18 1.78 -16.85 -4.05
N VAL A 19 2.28 -17.72 -3.16
CA VAL A 19 3.63 -17.58 -2.58
C VAL A 19 4.70 -17.62 -3.67
N LEU A 20 4.62 -18.58 -4.60
CA LEU A 20 5.56 -18.74 -5.72
C LEU A 20 5.48 -17.59 -6.74
N ALA A 21 4.38 -16.84 -6.74
CA ALA A 21 4.18 -15.68 -7.62
C ALA A 21 4.63 -14.36 -7.00
N ILE A 22 5.14 -14.34 -5.76
CA ILE A 22 5.65 -13.13 -5.11
C ILE A 22 6.66 -12.41 -6.02
N GLY A 23 6.49 -11.07 -6.18
CA GLY A 23 7.33 -10.24 -7.03
C GLY A 23 7.09 -10.39 -8.53
N ARG A 24 6.14 -11.22 -8.97
CA ARG A 24 5.86 -11.48 -10.39
C ARG A 24 4.52 -10.89 -10.83
N PRO A 25 4.34 -10.53 -12.12
CA PRO A 25 3.09 -9.99 -12.65
C PRO A 25 1.88 -10.92 -12.50
N LEU A 26 2.11 -12.24 -12.37
CA LEU A 26 1.05 -13.24 -12.19
C LEU A 26 0.50 -13.33 -10.75
N PHE A 27 1.08 -12.59 -9.80
CA PHE A 27 0.67 -12.64 -8.40
C PHE A 27 -0.83 -12.38 -8.18
N PRO A 28 -1.45 -11.34 -8.78
CA PRO A 28 -2.87 -11.08 -8.58
C PRO A 28 -3.76 -12.26 -8.95
N GLN A 29 -3.50 -12.90 -10.09
CA GLN A 29 -4.28 -14.06 -10.57
C GLN A 29 -4.04 -15.29 -9.70
N ALA A 30 -2.80 -15.51 -9.26
CA ALA A 30 -2.46 -16.61 -8.36
C ALA A 30 -3.13 -16.45 -7.00
N LEU A 31 -3.14 -15.22 -6.46
CA LEU A 31 -3.78 -14.89 -5.18
C LEU A 31 -5.29 -15.13 -5.24
N ILE A 32 -6.00 -14.51 -6.19
CA ILE A 32 -7.45 -14.67 -6.29
C ILE A 32 -7.85 -16.12 -6.60
N GLY A 33 -7.04 -16.83 -7.40
CA GLY A 33 -7.23 -18.25 -7.68
C GLY A 33 -7.11 -19.14 -6.44
N ALA A 34 -6.13 -18.86 -5.57
CA ALA A 34 -5.98 -19.55 -4.29
C ALA A 34 -7.16 -19.26 -3.35
N LEU A 35 -7.55 -17.99 -3.21
CA LEU A 35 -8.67 -17.56 -2.37
C LEU A 35 -10.02 -18.14 -2.82
N ARG A 36 -10.23 -18.29 -4.14
CA ARG A 36 -11.42 -18.97 -4.69
C ARG A 36 -11.47 -20.44 -4.30
N ARG A 37 -10.35 -21.15 -4.37
CA ARG A 37 -10.29 -22.57 -3.97
C ARG A 37 -10.52 -22.75 -2.47
N VAL A 38 -9.89 -21.92 -1.64
CA VAL A 38 -9.97 -22.03 -0.17
C VAL A 38 -11.39 -21.75 0.35
N ALA A 39 -12.01 -20.66 -0.11
CA ALA A 39 -13.23 -20.18 0.52
C ALA A 39 -14.25 -19.56 -0.48
N GLY A 40 -14.07 -19.77 -1.77
CA GLY A 40 -14.99 -19.21 -2.77
C GLY A 40 -14.99 -17.68 -2.78
N VAL A 41 -13.86 -17.03 -2.48
CA VAL A 41 -13.73 -15.57 -2.53
C VAL A 41 -13.99 -15.09 -3.95
N GLY A 42 -14.92 -14.16 -4.14
CA GLY A 42 -15.25 -13.61 -5.44
C GLY A 42 -14.33 -12.51 -5.88
N HIS A 43 -13.95 -11.66 -4.93
CA HIS A 43 -13.18 -10.46 -5.20
C HIS A 43 -12.22 -10.14 -4.04
N CYS A 44 -11.07 -9.56 -4.35
CA CYS A 44 -10.05 -9.19 -3.38
C CYS A 44 -9.56 -7.77 -3.64
N MET A 45 -9.55 -6.94 -2.61
CA MET A 45 -8.91 -5.63 -2.62
C MET A 45 -7.84 -5.57 -1.54
N VAL A 46 -6.71 -4.97 -1.89
CA VAL A 46 -5.61 -4.71 -0.96
C VAL A 46 -5.37 -3.22 -0.86
N PHE A 47 -5.41 -2.71 0.35
CA PHE A 47 -5.07 -1.32 0.63
C PHE A 47 -3.80 -1.26 1.48
N THR A 48 -3.05 -0.18 1.34
CA THR A 48 -2.00 0.18 2.30
C THR A 48 -2.36 1.49 2.97
N PHE A 49 -2.06 1.57 4.27
CA PHE A 49 -2.15 2.82 5.01
C PHE A 49 -0.74 3.43 5.13
N GLU A 50 -0.60 4.66 4.65
CA GLU A 50 0.59 5.49 4.77
C GLU A 50 0.36 6.52 5.89
N GLY A 51 0.70 6.13 7.13
CA GLY A 51 0.31 6.88 8.32
C GLY A 51 -1.20 6.77 8.59
N GLU A 52 -1.71 7.70 9.44
CA GLU A 52 -3.11 7.64 9.89
C GLU A 52 -4.11 8.29 8.93
N ARG A 53 -3.68 9.03 7.93
CA ARG A 53 -4.58 9.87 7.12
C ARG A 53 -4.61 9.55 5.63
N SER A 54 -3.81 8.60 5.20
CA SER A 54 -3.72 8.24 3.79
C SER A 54 -3.90 6.75 3.59
N ALA A 55 -4.67 6.40 2.58
CA ALA A 55 -4.83 5.03 2.11
C ALA A 55 -4.64 4.98 0.60
N ARG A 56 -4.08 3.88 0.10
CA ARG A 56 -3.89 3.64 -1.32
C ARG A 56 -4.33 2.24 -1.68
N CYS A 57 -5.09 2.09 -2.75
CA CYS A 57 -5.41 0.79 -3.33
C CYS A 57 -4.18 0.23 -4.07
N LEU A 58 -3.75 -0.96 -3.68
CA LEU A 58 -2.62 -1.66 -4.30
C LEU A 58 -3.09 -2.76 -5.26
N LEU A 59 -4.25 -3.32 -4.99
CA LEU A 59 -4.84 -4.41 -5.77
C LEU A 59 -6.35 -4.32 -5.70
N ASP A 60 -6.99 -4.47 -6.85
CA ASP A 60 -8.43 -4.62 -7.02
C ASP A 60 -8.64 -5.70 -8.09
N ILE A 61 -9.07 -6.91 -7.69
CA ILE A 61 -9.18 -8.06 -8.60
C ILE A 61 -10.33 -8.97 -8.22
N GLY A 62 -11.09 -9.37 -9.20
CA GLY A 62 -12.15 -10.38 -9.03
C GLY A 62 -13.33 -10.15 -9.95
N ASN A 63 -14.53 -10.45 -9.44
CA ASN A 63 -15.77 -10.50 -10.21
C ASN A 63 -16.80 -9.41 -9.85
N ILE A 64 -16.41 -8.38 -9.11
CA ILE A 64 -17.30 -7.23 -8.94
C ILE A 64 -17.43 -6.54 -10.29
N PRO A 65 -18.66 -6.28 -10.78
CA PRO A 65 -18.87 -5.62 -12.05
C PRO A 65 -18.14 -4.28 -12.12
N SER A 66 -17.67 -3.93 -13.32
CA SER A 66 -17.05 -2.63 -13.58
C SER A 66 -18.07 -1.53 -13.32
N GLY A 67 -17.98 -0.93 -12.17
CA GLY A 67 -18.73 0.22 -11.71
C GLY A 67 -17.77 1.34 -11.37
N PRO A 68 -18.10 2.23 -10.45
CA PRO A 68 -17.16 3.19 -9.90
C PRO A 68 -15.93 2.44 -9.39
N ASP A 69 -14.75 3.02 -9.63
CA ASP A 69 -13.49 2.50 -9.09
C ASP A 69 -13.57 2.44 -7.56
N LEU A 70 -13.89 1.26 -7.04
CA LEU A 70 -14.11 1.06 -5.60
C LEU A 70 -12.82 1.25 -4.82
N GLY A 71 -11.67 0.90 -5.42
CA GLY A 71 -10.37 1.11 -4.84
C GLY A 71 -10.05 2.59 -4.68
N ALA A 72 -10.29 3.41 -5.70
CA ALA A 72 -10.13 4.86 -5.64
C ALA A 72 -11.15 5.47 -4.67
N ALA A 73 -12.42 5.11 -4.77
CA ALA A 73 -13.47 5.63 -3.89
C ALA A 73 -13.15 5.36 -2.39
N TYR A 74 -12.66 4.17 -2.06
CA TYR A 74 -12.24 3.86 -0.70
C TYR A 74 -11.05 4.72 -0.27
N SER A 75 -10.02 4.82 -1.11
CA SER A 75 -8.79 5.54 -0.81
C SER A 75 -9.00 7.04 -0.65
N GLU A 76 -9.92 7.63 -1.42
CA GLU A 76 -10.18 9.07 -1.39
C GLU A 76 -11.21 9.49 -0.33
N HIS A 77 -12.23 8.65 -0.09
CA HIS A 77 -13.41 9.11 0.66
C HIS A 77 -13.77 8.28 1.88
N PHE A 78 -13.46 6.98 1.92
CA PHE A 78 -14.05 6.09 2.94
C PHE A 78 -13.07 5.51 3.94
N HIS A 79 -11.77 5.53 3.66
CA HIS A 79 -10.76 4.91 4.54
C HIS A 79 -10.74 5.50 5.97
N LEU A 80 -11.05 6.80 6.13
CA LEU A 80 -11.09 7.44 7.46
C LEU A 80 -12.32 7.03 8.28
N ALA A 81 -13.39 6.60 7.61
CA ALA A 81 -14.64 6.19 8.24
C ALA A 81 -14.81 4.65 8.27
N ASP A 82 -13.77 3.88 7.91
CA ASP A 82 -13.83 2.40 7.98
C ASP A 82 -13.83 1.96 9.45
N PRO A 83 -14.85 1.23 9.90
CA PRO A 83 -14.94 0.73 11.29
C PRO A 83 -13.75 -0.11 11.74
N ASN A 84 -13.08 -0.78 10.79
CA ASN A 84 -11.92 -1.61 11.07
C ASN A 84 -10.63 -0.80 11.32
N ARG A 85 -10.61 0.46 10.88
CA ARG A 85 -9.42 1.30 10.95
C ARG A 85 -8.90 1.46 12.38
N ASP A 86 -9.76 1.80 13.32
CA ASP A 86 -9.35 2.00 14.72
C ASP A 86 -8.79 0.71 15.34
N THR A 87 -9.36 -0.44 14.99
CA THR A 87 -8.85 -1.75 15.40
C THR A 87 -7.46 -2.00 14.81
N ILE A 88 -7.27 -1.74 13.50
CA ILE A 88 -5.99 -1.92 12.81
C ILE A 88 -4.88 -1.11 13.48
N PHE A 89 -5.12 0.17 13.81
CA PHE A 89 -4.09 1.03 14.39
C PHE A 89 -3.86 0.75 15.88
N ARG A 90 -4.90 0.42 16.64
CA ARG A 90 -4.79 0.07 18.05
C ARG A 90 -4.00 -1.21 18.27
N GLU A 91 -4.27 -2.25 17.50
CA GLU A 91 -3.64 -3.57 17.64
C GLU A 91 -2.22 -3.64 17.03
N ARG A 92 -1.71 -2.56 16.42
CA ARG A 92 -0.38 -2.50 15.79
C ARG A 92 0.75 -3.00 16.67
N ALA A 93 0.72 -2.67 17.96
CA ALA A 93 1.78 -3.03 18.91
C ALA A 93 1.60 -4.46 19.47
N SER A 94 0.39 -5.01 19.42
CA SER A 94 0.03 -6.27 20.06
C SER A 94 0.22 -7.48 19.15
N ALA A 95 0.00 -7.31 17.85
CA ALA A 95 0.11 -8.39 16.89
C ALA A 95 0.54 -7.88 15.51
N PRO A 96 1.49 -8.56 14.83
CA PRO A 96 1.89 -8.20 13.48
C PRO A 96 0.79 -8.46 12.45
N SER A 97 -0.13 -9.39 12.72
CA SER A 97 -1.27 -9.72 11.87
C SER A 97 -2.52 -9.87 12.70
N ILE A 98 -3.62 -9.29 12.24
CA ILE A 98 -4.93 -9.36 12.87
C ILE A 98 -5.98 -9.80 11.86
N VAL A 99 -6.91 -10.65 12.33
CA VAL A 99 -8.16 -10.92 11.64
C VAL A 99 -9.19 -9.95 12.17
N LEU A 100 -9.87 -9.26 11.27
CA LEU A 100 -10.80 -8.23 11.64
C LEU A 100 -12.20 -8.78 11.93
N PRO A 101 -13.01 -8.08 12.75
CA PRO A 101 -14.33 -8.53 13.11
C PRO A 101 -15.21 -8.83 11.89
N THR A 102 -16.14 -9.75 12.07
CA THR A 102 -17.11 -10.10 11.05
C THR A 102 -17.87 -8.86 10.58
N PHE A 103 -18.01 -8.74 9.28
CA PHE A 103 -18.74 -7.68 8.62
C PHE A 103 -20.18 -7.52 9.13
N ALA A 104 -20.52 -6.32 9.53
CA ALA A 104 -21.91 -5.93 9.82
C ALA A 104 -22.24 -4.65 9.01
N ARG A 105 -23.22 -4.74 8.11
CA ARG A 105 -23.59 -3.65 7.19
C ARG A 105 -23.94 -2.35 7.92
N CYS A 106 -24.54 -2.45 9.11
CA CYS A 106 -24.90 -1.31 9.95
C CYS A 106 -23.71 -0.52 10.51
N MET A 107 -22.50 -1.06 10.44
CA MET A 107 -21.29 -0.37 10.89
C MET A 107 -20.81 0.69 9.89
N TYR A 108 -21.34 0.70 8.66
CA TYR A 108 -20.91 1.58 7.60
C TYR A 108 -21.91 2.72 7.35
N SER A 109 -21.40 3.87 6.90
CA SER A 109 -22.24 5.00 6.51
C SER A 109 -23.18 4.66 5.35
N THR A 110 -24.32 5.36 5.26
CA THR A 110 -25.28 5.17 4.15
C THR A 110 -24.63 5.34 2.77
N ARG A 111 -23.71 6.30 2.63
CA ARG A 111 -22.99 6.52 1.37
C ARG A 111 -22.07 5.36 1.02
N TYR A 112 -21.35 4.79 2.00
CA TYR A 112 -20.54 3.59 1.82
C TYR A 112 -21.43 2.41 1.43
N ALA A 113 -22.51 2.19 2.17
CA ALA A 113 -23.42 1.09 1.93
C ALA A 113 -24.03 1.12 0.50
N LYS A 114 -24.39 2.30 0.01
CA LYS A 114 -24.89 2.45 -1.35
C LYS A 114 -23.87 2.02 -2.39
N ILE A 115 -22.63 2.50 -2.32
CA ILE A 115 -21.59 2.25 -3.32
C ILE A 115 -21.10 0.80 -3.24
N PHE A 116 -20.75 0.31 -2.05
CA PHE A 116 -20.12 -1.01 -1.90
C PHE A 116 -21.12 -2.15 -1.80
N PHE A 117 -22.30 -1.95 -1.19
CA PHE A 117 -23.22 -3.05 -0.95
C PHE A 117 -24.37 -3.10 -1.94
N GLU A 118 -24.83 -1.96 -2.46
CA GLU A 118 -25.95 -1.92 -3.39
C GLU A 118 -25.47 -1.91 -4.84
N GLU A 119 -24.63 -0.94 -5.21
CA GLU A 119 -24.17 -0.78 -6.60
C GLU A 119 -23.13 -1.86 -7.00
N ALA A 120 -22.24 -2.25 -6.08
CA ALA A 120 -21.25 -3.30 -6.31
C ALA A 120 -21.72 -4.71 -5.91
N GLU A 121 -22.97 -4.85 -5.46
CA GLU A 121 -23.60 -6.13 -5.09
C GLU A 121 -22.80 -6.95 -4.04
N ILE A 122 -22.02 -6.30 -3.18
CA ILE A 122 -21.26 -6.98 -2.12
C ILE A 122 -22.23 -7.40 -1.02
N VAL A 123 -22.24 -8.68 -0.69
CA VAL A 123 -23.13 -9.27 0.34
C VAL A 123 -22.37 -9.66 1.60
N ASP A 124 -21.08 -9.94 1.47
CA ASP A 124 -20.27 -10.33 2.62
C ASP A 124 -18.79 -9.93 2.44
N LYS A 125 -18.09 -9.72 3.56
CA LYS A 125 -16.72 -9.27 3.63
C LYS A 125 -15.98 -10.00 4.74
N PHE A 126 -14.80 -10.50 4.45
CA PHE A 126 -13.80 -10.94 5.43
C PHE A 126 -12.56 -10.08 5.25
N ALA A 127 -11.88 -9.74 6.33
CA ALA A 127 -10.71 -8.88 6.22
C ALA A 127 -9.60 -9.27 7.22
N THR A 128 -8.37 -9.04 6.80
CA THR A 128 -7.18 -9.16 7.65
C THR A 128 -6.27 -7.98 7.41
N ALA A 129 -5.49 -7.61 8.42
CA ALA A 129 -4.46 -6.60 8.28
C ALA A 129 -3.14 -7.12 8.81
N ILE A 130 -2.04 -6.72 8.19
CA ILE A 130 -0.69 -7.05 8.62
C ILE A 130 0.19 -5.80 8.60
N TRP A 131 0.96 -5.62 9.66
CA TRP A 131 2.01 -4.62 9.74
C TRP A 131 3.33 -5.24 9.31
N ALA A 132 3.91 -4.73 8.23
CA ALA A 132 5.23 -5.08 7.76
C ALA A 132 6.09 -3.82 7.78
N GLU A 133 7.04 -3.76 8.71
CA GLU A 133 7.84 -2.57 8.99
C GLU A 133 6.97 -1.35 9.36
N ARG A 134 6.87 -0.36 8.46
CA ARG A 134 6.09 0.86 8.68
C ARG A 134 4.77 0.88 7.92
N ALA A 135 4.54 -0.06 7.00
CA ALA A 135 3.36 -0.14 6.17
C ALA A 135 2.35 -1.14 6.73
N CYS A 136 1.08 -0.78 6.71
CA CYS A 136 -0.02 -1.70 6.97
C CYS A 136 -0.62 -2.14 5.64
N PHE A 137 -0.77 -3.44 5.46
CA PHE A 137 -1.48 -4.04 4.34
C PHE A 137 -2.84 -4.54 4.82
N TYR A 138 -3.90 -3.92 4.35
CA TYR A 138 -5.27 -4.24 4.68
C TYR A 138 -5.89 -5.03 3.53
N VAL A 139 -6.08 -6.33 3.74
CA VAL A 139 -6.53 -7.28 2.71
C VAL A 139 -7.99 -7.62 2.95
N ASN A 140 -8.81 -7.37 1.94
CA ASN A 140 -10.25 -7.54 2.01
C ASN A 140 -10.71 -8.58 0.99
N PHE A 141 -11.52 -9.54 1.44
CA PHE A 141 -12.13 -10.57 0.63
C PHE A 141 -13.63 -10.36 0.58
N TYR A 142 -14.18 -10.37 -0.61
CA TYR A 142 -15.60 -10.08 -0.81
C TYR A 142 -16.32 -11.22 -1.52
N ARG A 143 -17.60 -11.33 -1.22
CA ARG A 143 -18.57 -12.13 -1.96
C ARG A 143 -19.71 -11.26 -2.47
N THR A 144 -20.14 -11.54 -3.67
CA THR A 144 -21.29 -10.86 -4.28
C THR A 144 -22.58 -11.59 -3.97
N VAL A 145 -23.71 -10.93 -4.25
CA VAL A 145 -25.06 -11.50 -4.10
C VAL A 145 -25.17 -12.85 -4.81
N ALA A 146 -24.61 -12.97 -6.02
CA ALA A 146 -24.64 -14.24 -6.79
C ALA A 146 -23.93 -15.40 -6.09
N GLN A 147 -22.96 -15.12 -5.21
CA GLN A 147 -22.21 -16.15 -4.46
C GLN A 147 -22.81 -16.45 -3.09
N GLY A 148 -23.64 -15.55 -2.55
CA GLY A 148 -24.12 -15.61 -1.20
C GLY A 148 -23.02 -15.32 -0.14
N ARG A 149 -23.34 -15.41 1.13
CA ARG A 149 -22.40 -15.17 2.23
C ARG A 149 -21.41 -16.30 2.39
N PHE A 150 -20.29 -16.03 3.08
CA PHE A 150 -19.38 -17.07 3.53
C PHE A 150 -20.08 -18.01 4.50
N SER A 151 -19.90 -19.33 4.35
CA SER A 151 -20.30 -20.30 5.35
C SER A 151 -19.33 -20.24 6.56
N SER A 152 -19.77 -20.77 7.71
CA SER A 152 -18.93 -20.87 8.91
C SER A 152 -17.63 -21.62 8.63
N GLU A 153 -17.68 -22.69 7.83
CA GLU A 153 -16.51 -23.46 7.42
C GLU A 153 -15.55 -22.65 6.54
N GLN A 154 -16.08 -21.80 5.61
CA GLN A 154 -15.27 -20.92 4.79
C GLN A 154 -14.60 -19.82 5.62
N VAL A 155 -15.31 -19.27 6.59
CA VAL A 155 -14.75 -18.29 7.55
C VAL A 155 -13.65 -18.92 8.38
N GLU A 156 -13.84 -20.16 8.86
CA GLU A 156 -12.81 -20.88 9.63
C GLU A 156 -11.55 -21.11 8.78
N ARG A 157 -11.71 -21.56 7.53
CA ARG A 157 -10.58 -21.70 6.58
C ARG A 157 -9.86 -20.37 6.34
N LEU A 158 -10.60 -19.28 6.13
CA LEU A 158 -10.01 -17.94 5.97
C LEU A 158 -9.26 -17.50 7.23
N ASN A 159 -9.82 -17.73 8.42
CA ASN A 159 -9.13 -17.44 9.68
C ASN A 159 -7.79 -18.19 9.78
N GLY A 160 -7.78 -19.46 9.39
CA GLY A 160 -6.56 -20.28 9.44
C GLY A 160 -5.44 -19.81 8.50
N ILE A 161 -5.79 -19.24 7.35
CA ILE A 161 -4.80 -18.81 6.34
C ILE A 161 -4.55 -17.29 6.32
N ALA A 162 -5.37 -16.48 6.99
CA ALA A 162 -5.31 -15.02 6.92
C ALA A 162 -3.91 -14.44 7.25
N PRO A 163 -3.20 -14.90 8.29
CA PRO A 163 -1.84 -14.42 8.57
C PRO A 163 -0.87 -14.72 7.43
N ALA A 164 -0.94 -15.91 6.84
CA ALA A 164 -0.07 -16.32 5.74
C ALA A 164 -0.39 -15.54 4.44
N ILE A 165 -1.67 -15.30 4.15
CA ILE A 165 -2.08 -14.44 3.03
C ILE A 165 -1.62 -13.02 3.24
N GLY A 166 -1.81 -12.46 4.43
CA GLY A 166 -1.33 -11.12 4.77
C GLY A 166 0.18 -10.99 4.53
N ALA A 167 0.97 -11.93 5.06
CA ALA A 167 2.42 -11.97 4.88
C ALA A 167 2.83 -12.10 3.39
N THR A 168 2.13 -12.94 2.63
CA THR A 168 2.36 -13.14 1.19
C THR A 168 2.11 -11.85 0.40
N VAL A 169 1.00 -11.16 0.70
CA VAL A 169 0.65 -9.85 0.12
C VAL A 169 1.71 -8.80 0.47
N ALA A 170 2.07 -8.68 1.75
CA ALA A 170 3.08 -7.73 2.19
C ALA A 170 4.42 -7.96 1.47
N ARG A 171 4.88 -9.20 1.39
CA ARG A 171 6.13 -9.55 0.70
C ARG A 171 6.07 -9.27 -0.80
N HIS A 172 4.92 -9.51 -1.45
CA HIS A 172 4.75 -9.18 -2.87
C HIS A 172 4.92 -7.68 -3.10
N PHE A 173 4.17 -6.85 -2.37
CA PHE A 173 4.22 -5.40 -2.58
C PHE A 173 5.52 -4.77 -2.11
N GLN A 174 6.19 -5.32 -1.11
CA GLN A 174 7.56 -4.93 -0.76
C GLN A 174 8.58 -5.29 -1.85
N ALA A 175 8.39 -6.42 -2.55
CA ALA A 175 9.28 -6.84 -3.64
C ALA A 175 9.06 -6.02 -4.93
N VAL A 176 7.81 -5.64 -5.23
CA VAL A 176 7.46 -4.85 -6.42
C VAL A 176 7.67 -3.36 -6.20
N ASN A 177 7.42 -2.88 -4.98
CA ASN A 177 7.61 -1.51 -4.55
C ASN A 177 8.44 -1.54 -3.25
N PRO A 178 9.72 -1.83 -3.32
CA PRO A 178 10.55 -1.84 -2.12
C PRO A 178 10.43 -0.47 -1.43
N PRO A 179 10.36 -0.43 -0.09
CA PRO A 179 10.23 0.82 0.68
C PRO A 179 11.34 1.82 0.36
N ASP A 180 12.48 1.33 -0.12
CA ASP A 180 13.62 2.14 -0.57
C ASP A 180 13.50 2.60 -2.03
N ASP A 181 12.48 2.18 -2.79
CA ASP A 181 12.32 2.53 -4.22
C ASP A 181 11.36 3.70 -4.47
N ASP A 182 10.82 4.31 -3.43
CA ASP A 182 10.19 5.62 -3.56
C ASP A 182 11.28 6.64 -3.96
N PRO A 183 11.26 7.17 -5.20
CA PRO A 183 12.27 8.11 -5.66
C PRO A 183 12.36 9.34 -4.77
N TYR A 184 11.25 9.77 -4.19
CA TYR A 184 11.20 10.92 -3.32
C TYR A 184 11.91 10.63 -1.97
N ARG A 185 11.66 9.47 -1.38
CA ARG A 185 12.37 9.03 -0.15
C ARG A 185 13.86 8.83 -0.39
N LYS A 186 14.25 8.25 -1.54
CA LYS A 186 15.66 8.15 -1.93
C LYS A 186 16.30 9.54 -2.01
N LEU A 187 15.61 10.50 -2.62
CA LEU A 187 16.06 11.89 -2.67
C LEU A 187 16.17 12.50 -1.27
N GLU A 188 15.17 12.35 -0.42
CA GLU A 188 15.21 12.84 0.97
C GLU A 188 16.40 12.25 1.75
N LEU A 189 16.65 10.95 1.60
CA LEU A 189 17.78 10.27 2.21
C LEU A 189 19.11 10.85 1.69
N LEU A 190 19.27 11.01 0.38
CA LEU A 190 20.46 11.63 -0.20
C LEU A 190 20.71 13.04 0.34
N PHE A 191 19.66 13.86 0.44
CA PHE A 191 19.74 15.21 1.00
C PHE A 191 20.09 15.22 2.51
N SER A 192 19.88 14.11 3.21
CA SER A 192 20.16 13.97 4.63
C SER A 192 21.53 13.38 4.92
N THR A 193 22.08 12.58 4.00
CA THR A 193 23.27 11.75 4.26
C THR A 193 24.45 12.04 3.34
N SER A 194 24.23 12.68 2.18
CA SER A 194 25.28 12.77 1.16
C SER A 194 25.77 14.21 0.94
N ASP A 195 27.08 14.41 1.06
CA ASP A 195 27.74 15.67 0.65
C ASP A 195 27.70 15.82 -0.89
N PRO A 196 27.45 17.01 -1.43
CA PRO A 196 27.29 18.30 -0.78
C PRO A 196 25.85 18.65 -0.33
N LEU A 197 24.84 17.76 -0.52
CA LEU A 197 23.43 18.05 -0.27
C LEU A 197 23.12 18.30 1.23
N THR A 198 23.91 17.72 2.13
CA THR A 198 23.80 17.92 3.59
C THR A 198 24.06 19.37 4.03
N ARG A 199 24.73 20.17 3.21
CA ARG A 199 25.03 21.61 3.48
C ARG A 199 23.80 22.50 3.40
N LEU A 200 22.72 21.99 2.81
CA LEU A 200 21.49 22.74 2.66
C LEU A 200 20.70 22.81 3.97
N THR A 201 20.17 23.99 4.27
CA THR A 201 19.21 24.15 5.36
C THR A 201 17.89 23.43 5.03
N HIS A 202 17.04 23.23 6.02
CA HIS A 202 15.75 22.56 5.84
C HIS A 202 14.90 23.19 4.71
N ARG A 203 14.81 24.51 4.66
CA ARG A 203 14.05 25.24 3.61
C ARG A 203 14.69 25.15 2.22
N GLU A 204 16.00 25.25 2.14
CA GLU A 204 16.74 25.09 0.88
C GLU A 204 16.57 23.67 0.33
N ARG A 205 16.60 22.66 1.24
CA ARG A 205 16.33 21.25 0.90
C ARG A 205 14.92 21.04 0.38
N GLN A 206 13.90 21.59 1.06
CA GLN A 206 12.51 21.50 0.64
C GLN A 206 12.29 22.05 -0.76
N VAL A 207 12.87 23.23 -1.06
CA VAL A 207 12.79 23.85 -2.40
C VAL A 207 13.51 22.98 -3.43
N SER A 208 14.72 22.50 -3.13
CA SER A 208 15.51 21.66 -4.06
C SER A 208 14.81 20.34 -4.39
N LEU A 209 14.17 19.69 -3.42
CA LEU A 209 13.38 18.46 -3.63
C LEU A 209 12.21 18.70 -4.59
N ARG A 210 11.47 19.82 -4.46
CA ARG A 210 10.37 20.17 -5.38
C ARG A 210 10.85 20.47 -6.79
N ILE A 211 12.00 21.13 -6.93
CA ILE A 211 12.65 21.33 -8.23
C ILE A 211 12.94 20.00 -8.90
N LEU A 212 13.49 19.04 -8.17
CA LEU A 212 13.75 17.67 -8.65
C LEU A 212 12.46 16.91 -8.99
N SER A 213 11.37 17.22 -8.32
CA SER A 213 10.04 16.66 -8.61
C SER A 213 9.32 17.35 -9.77
N GLY A 214 9.96 18.34 -10.44
CA GLY A 214 9.42 18.99 -11.61
C GLY A 214 8.52 20.20 -11.33
N PHE A 215 8.42 20.64 -10.08
CA PHE A 215 7.62 21.82 -9.73
C PHE A 215 8.29 23.10 -10.23
N ASN A 216 7.49 24.02 -10.80
CA ASN A 216 7.94 25.37 -11.08
C ASN A 216 7.92 26.23 -9.80
N SER A 217 8.47 27.43 -9.85
CA SER A 217 8.62 28.29 -8.65
C SER A 217 7.30 28.71 -8.03
N GLU A 218 6.26 28.91 -8.83
CA GLU A 218 4.89 29.22 -8.37
C GLU A 218 4.28 28.03 -7.62
N ALA A 219 4.36 26.83 -8.19
CA ALA A 219 3.88 25.61 -7.56
C ALA A 219 4.62 25.33 -6.24
N ILE A 220 5.95 25.55 -6.18
CA ILE A 220 6.73 25.42 -4.96
C ILE A 220 6.28 26.43 -3.89
N SER A 221 6.03 27.67 -4.28
CA SER A 221 5.58 28.68 -3.32
C SER A 221 4.23 28.32 -2.70
N MET A 222 3.29 27.83 -3.50
CA MET A 222 1.97 27.39 -3.04
C MET A 222 2.06 26.15 -2.15
N ASP A 223 2.82 25.14 -2.56
CA ASP A 223 2.97 23.87 -1.82
C ASP A 223 3.66 24.07 -0.46
N LEU A 224 4.65 24.95 -0.37
CA LEU A 224 5.38 25.25 0.87
C LEU A 224 4.75 26.35 1.74
N GLY A 225 3.69 27.02 1.26
CA GLY A 225 3.06 28.15 1.95
C GLY A 225 3.99 29.34 2.15
N ILE A 226 4.86 29.65 1.17
CA ILE A 226 5.82 30.76 1.20
C ILE A 226 5.62 31.68 0.00
N SER A 227 6.18 32.90 0.07
CA SER A 227 6.13 33.80 -1.07
C SER A 227 6.99 33.32 -2.23
N LEU A 228 6.63 33.69 -3.47
CA LEU A 228 7.43 33.41 -4.66
C LEU A 228 8.85 34.00 -4.54
N GLN A 229 8.98 35.19 -3.95
CA GLN A 229 10.27 35.83 -3.68
C GLN A 229 11.13 35.01 -2.70
N SER A 230 10.51 34.39 -1.68
CA SER A 230 11.19 33.49 -0.75
C SER A 230 11.66 32.23 -1.46
N THR A 231 10.86 31.67 -2.37
CA THR A 231 11.22 30.51 -3.19
C THR A 231 12.49 30.79 -4.01
N PHE A 232 12.54 31.94 -4.72
CA PHE A 232 13.73 32.35 -5.47
C PHE A 232 14.95 32.54 -4.55
N THR A 233 14.75 33.10 -3.36
CA THR A 233 15.84 33.32 -2.39
C THR A 233 16.42 31.99 -1.91
N TYR A 234 15.57 31.03 -1.52
CA TYR A 234 16.02 29.70 -1.09
C TYR A 234 16.71 28.93 -2.22
N ARG A 235 16.16 28.97 -3.45
CA ARG A 235 16.78 28.40 -4.64
C ARG A 235 18.18 28.99 -4.88
N LYS A 236 18.31 30.30 -4.88
CA LYS A 236 19.61 31.00 -5.06
C LYS A 236 20.64 30.59 -4.01
N ARG A 237 20.21 30.53 -2.74
CA ARG A 237 21.09 30.12 -1.61
C ARG A 237 21.50 28.65 -1.73
N ALA A 238 20.57 27.76 -2.09
CA ALA A 238 20.87 26.36 -2.32
C ALA A 238 21.90 26.18 -3.43
N TYR A 239 21.71 26.86 -4.56
CA TYR A 239 22.62 26.79 -5.69
C TYR A 239 24.00 27.32 -5.35
N ALA A 240 24.10 28.44 -4.64
CA ALA A 240 25.37 28.99 -4.17
C ALA A 240 26.13 28.00 -3.24
N LYS A 241 25.42 27.33 -2.32
CA LYS A 241 26.03 26.34 -1.42
C LYS A 241 26.50 25.07 -2.16
N LEU A 242 25.82 24.70 -3.23
CA LEU A 242 26.17 23.53 -4.04
C LEU A 242 27.20 23.87 -5.13
N GLY A 243 27.54 25.15 -5.34
CA GLY A 243 28.44 25.60 -6.38
C GLY A 243 27.87 25.41 -7.79
N ILE A 244 26.55 25.55 -7.96
CA ILE A 244 25.84 25.36 -9.23
C ILE A 244 25.08 26.62 -9.65
N SER A 245 24.71 26.70 -10.91
CA SER A 245 24.00 27.84 -11.50
C SER A 245 22.66 27.44 -12.13
N SER A 246 22.43 26.16 -12.34
CA SER A 246 21.26 25.67 -13.08
C SER A 246 20.60 24.46 -12.41
N GLN A 247 19.32 24.24 -12.78
CA GLN A 247 18.57 23.06 -12.39
C GLN A 247 19.21 21.76 -12.91
N ASN A 248 19.74 21.81 -14.13
CA ASN A 248 20.40 20.65 -14.74
C ASN A 248 21.64 20.19 -13.95
N GLU A 249 22.38 21.14 -13.38
CA GLU A 249 23.52 20.82 -12.51
C GLU A 249 23.07 20.20 -11.17
N LEU A 250 21.91 20.63 -10.63
CA LEU A 250 21.32 19.96 -9.48
C LEU A 250 20.96 18.50 -9.79
N PHE A 251 20.32 18.25 -10.94
CA PHE A 251 20.04 16.90 -11.43
C PHE A 251 21.34 16.08 -11.59
N ALA A 252 22.38 16.67 -12.16
CA ALA A 252 23.66 15.99 -12.37
C ALA A 252 24.36 15.59 -11.05
N ILE A 253 24.24 16.41 -9.98
CA ILE A 253 24.72 16.06 -8.64
C ILE A 253 23.95 14.83 -8.13
N VAL A 254 22.63 14.88 -8.18
CA VAL A 254 21.77 13.81 -7.66
C VAL A 254 21.99 12.51 -8.42
N LEU A 255 22.05 12.55 -9.75
CA LEU A 255 22.31 11.36 -10.58
C LEU A 255 23.67 10.71 -10.26
N ARG A 256 24.70 11.51 -10.04
CA ARG A 256 26.02 10.99 -9.62
C ARG A 256 25.95 10.30 -8.27
N LEU A 257 25.25 10.86 -7.31
CA LEU A 257 25.09 10.27 -5.99
C LEU A 257 24.26 8.98 -6.03
N LEU A 258 23.22 8.92 -6.87
CA LEU A 258 22.42 7.71 -7.07
C LEU A 258 23.20 6.60 -7.79
N ALA A 259 24.06 6.97 -8.73
CA ALA A 259 24.89 6.03 -9.51
C ALA A 259 26.12 5.54 -8.72
N SER A 260 26.51 6.22 -7.66
CA SER A 260 27.65 5.79 -6.83
C SER A 260 27.20 4.59 -5.97
N PRO A 261 27.89 3.44 -6.06
CA PRO A 261 27.57 2.32 -5.18
C PRO A 261 27.73 2.77 -3.74
N HIS A 262 26.63 2.76 -2.99
CA HIS A 262 26.64 3.06 -1.56
C HIS A 262 27.56 2.06 -0.87
N ARG A 263 28.71 2.51 -0.40
CA ARG A 263 29.44 1.78 0.65
C ARG A 263 28.62 1.95 1.94
N LEU A 264 27.66 1.05 2.13
CA LEU A 264 27.07 0.80 3.43
C LEU A 264 28.16 0.07 4.24
N ASN A 265 28.83 0.81 5.10
CA ASN A 265 29.56 0.24 6.23
C ASN A 265 28.62 0.19 7.43
#